data_9f177f4b5b936b9bcc8088155b2f9c32
#
_entry.id   9f177f4b5b936b9bcc8088155b2f9c32
#
_cell.length_a   1.000
_cell.length_b   1.000
_cell.length_c   1.000
_cell.angle_alpha   90.00
_cell.angle_beta   90.00
_cell.angle_gamma   90.00
#
_symmetry.space_group_name_H-M   'P 1'
#
loop_
_entity.id
_entity.type
_entity.pdbx_description
1 polymer ?
#
loop_
_entity_poly.entity_id
_entity_poly.type
_entity_poly.pdbx_seq_one_letter_code
_entity_poly.pdbx_strand_id
1 'polypeptide(L)'
;CRRLVLATGYYDHPNLLGVPGEELPHVSHRFDEAHRSFGLDVVVIGGKNSAVEAALELFRAGARVTLVNRHTEFRPTVKYWLKPDIENRIKAGEVAARFGATVRRIDPREVTVLLADGRDERLAADRVYALTGYHPDFDLFRRIGIELDPQTSRPHCDPDTLETNVRGVHMAGSITAGRAISEVFIENGRFDGEKIFGAPPARNRPAGRP
;
A
#
# COMPACT_ATOMS: atom_id res chain seq x y z
N CYS A 1 -13.23 30.37 1.35
CA CYS A 1 -13.09 29.85 2.72
C CYS A 1 -11.83 30.45 3.36
N ARG A 2 -11.72 30.40 4.68
CA ARG A 2 -10.52 30.87 5.40
C ARG A 2 -9.46 29.78 5.56
N ARG A 3 -9.89 28.53 5.57
CA ARG A 3 -9.03 27.35 5.68
C ARG A 3 -9.48 26.29 4.72
N LEU A 4 -8.55 25.63 4.06
CA LEU A 4 -8.74 24.43 3.27
C LEU A 4 -7.98 23.30 3.96
N VAL A 5 -8.64 22.18 4.24
CA VAL A 5 -7.99 21.00 4.82
C VAL A 5 -7.95 19.89 3.77
N LEU A 6 -6.76 19.42 3.45
CA LEU A 6 -6.56 18.26 2.62
C LEU A 6 -6.44 17.03 3.50
N ALA A 7 -7.31 16.03 3.28
CA ALA A 7 -7.33 14.74 3.98
C ALA A 7 -7.69 13.61 3.00
N THR A 8 -7.09 13.64 1.82
CA THR A 8 -7.45 12.82 0.66
C THR A 8 -7.03 11.36 0.76
N GLY A 9 -6.16 11.01 1.73
CA GLY A 9 -5.61 9.65 1.83
C GLY A 9 -4.63 9.34 0.70
N TYR A 10 -4.42 8.03 0.42
CA TYR A 10 -3.38 7.60 -0.52
C TYR A 10 -3.77 6.38 -1.38
N TYR A 11 -4.98 5.85 -1.26
CA TYR A 11 -5.37 4.59 -1.91
C TYR A 11 -5.69 4.70 -3.41
N ASP A 12 -5.59 5.89 -4.01
CA ASP A 12 -5.91 6.10 -5.41
C ASP A 12 -4.68 6.07 -6.34
N HIS A 13 -3.49 6.14 -5.77
CA HIS A 13 -2.23 6.19 -6.51
C HIS A 13 -1.33 5.01 -6.13
N PRO A 14 -1.39 3.87 -6.86
CA PRO A 14 -0.50 2.74 -6.63
C PRO A 14 0.95 3.07 -7.00
N ASN A 15 1.88 2.47 -6.26
CA ASN A 15 3.29 2.49 -6.65
C ASN A 15 3.47 1.55 -7.85
N LEU A 16 3.59 2.11 -9.04
CA LEU A 16 3.76 1.34 -10.27
C LEU A 16 5.11 0.61 -10.28
N LEU A 17 5.14 -0.55 -10.92
CA LEU A 17 6.36 -1.31 -11.20
C LEU A 17 7.19 -0.63 -12.30
N GLY A 18 6.51 0.06 -13.22
CA GLY A 18 7.12 0.71 -14.38
C GLY A 18 7.63 -0.29 -15.40
N VAL A 19 6.97 -1.42 -15.54
CA VAL A 19 7.36 -2.49 -16.48
C VAL A 19 6.36 -2.62 -17.62
N PRO A 20 6.79 -3.08 -18.81
CA PRO A 20 5.88 -3.38 -19.91
C PRO A 20 4.80 -4.38 -19.50
N GLY A 21 3.54 -4.10 -19.85
CA GLY A 21 2.39 -4.95 -19.58
C GLY A 21 1.72 -4.74 -18.21
N GLU A 22 2.20 -3.79 -17.42
CA GLU A 22 1.57 -3.47 -16.12
C GLU A 22 0.12 -2.94 -16.28
N GLU A 23 -0.19 -2.38 -17.45
CA GLU A 23 -1.50 -1.86 -17.83
C GLU A 23 -2.47 -2.91 -18.37
N LEU A 24 -2.07 -4.17 -18.49
CA LEU A 24 -2.90 -5.23 -19.04
C LEU A 24 -4.13 -5.51 -18.14
N PRO A 25 -5.28 -5.90 -18.71
CA PRO A 25 -6.55 -5.99 -17.98
C PRO A 25 -6.59 -7.07 -16.89
N HIS A 26 -5.67 -8.04 -16.89
CA HIS A 26 -5.54 -9.07 -15.87
C HIS A 26 -4.58 -8.67 -14.73
N VAL A 27 -4.00 -7.45 -14.79
CA VAL A 27 -3.16 -6.87 -13.74
C VAL A 27 -4.00 -5.96 -12.87
N SER A 28 -3.91 -6.11 -11.57
CA SER A 28 -4.60 -5.25 -10.60
C SER A 28 -3.64 -4.81 -9.49
N HIS A 29 -3.72 -3.53 -9.11
CA HIS A 29 -3.04 -2.99 -7.94
C HIS A 29 -3.86 -3.11 -6.66
N ARG A 30 -5.12 -3.55 -6.78
CA ARG A 30 -6.02 -3.81 -5.66
C ARG A 30 -6.38 -5.28 -5.63
N PHE A 31 -6.32 -5.86 -4.47
CA PHE A 31 -6.89 -7.17 -4.23
C PHE A 31 -8.41 -6.99 -4.03
N ASP A 32 -9.18 -7.76 -4.78
CA ASP A 32 -10.65 -7.74 -4.73
C ASP A 32 -11.20 -8.99 -4.02
N GLU A 33 -11.44 -10.05 -4.76
CA GLU A 33 -12.04 -11.25 -4.25
C GLU A 33 -11.29 -12.50 -4.73
N ALA A 34 -10.92 -13.36 -3.77
CA ALA A 34 -10.12 -14.55 -4.04
C ALA A 34 -10.83 -15.60 -4.91
N HIS A 35 -12.14 -15.79 -4.73
CA HIS A 35 -12.90 -16.85 -5.43
C HIS A 35 -12.87 -16.72 -6.96
N ARG A 36 -12.75 -15.51 -7.48
CA ARG A 36 -12.59 -15.27 -8.92
C ARG A 36 -11.32 -15.87 -9.51
N SER A 37 -10.42 -16.30 -8.66
CA SER A 37 -9.12 -16.89 -9.03
C SER A 37 -9.06 -18.39 -8.78
N PHE A 38 -10.19 -19.05 -8.46
CA PHE A 38 -10.23 -20.49 -8.26
C PHE A 38 -9.69 -21.23 -9.49
N GLY A 39 -8.73 -22.13 -9.28
CA GLY A 39 -8.10 -22.92 -10.31
C GLY A 39 -7.18 -22.16 -11.27
N LEU A 40 -6.97 -20.86 -11.09
CA LEU A 40 -6.10 -20.04 -11.92
C LEU A 40 -4.66 -20.00 -11.40
N ASP A 41 -3.73 -19.69 -12.31
CA ASP A 41 -2.36 -19.32 -11.98
C ASP A 41 -2.32 -17.82 -11.63
N VAL A 42 -1.92 -17.51 -10.40
CA VAL A 42 -1.93 -16.13 -9.89
C VAL A 42 -0.55 -15.72 -9.40
N VAL A 43 -0.04 -14.64 -9.95
CA VAL A 43 1.19 -14.02 -9.48
C VAL A 43 0.86 -12.83 -8.56
N VAL A 44 1.34 -12.87 -7.32
CA VAL A 44 1.22 -11.78 -6.34
C VAL A 44 2.58 -11.12 -6.18
N ILE A 45 2.66 -9.83 -6.52
CA ILE A 45 3.90 -9.05 -6.46
C ILE A 45 3.87 -8.15 -5.24
N GLY A 46 4.78 -8.37 -4.30
CA GLY A 46 4.88 -7.62 -3.06
C GLY A 46 5.44 -8.45 -1.91
N GLY A 47 5.72 -7.82 -0.78
CA GLY A 47 6.32 -8.49 0.38
C GLY A 47 5.89 -7.90 1.72
N LYS A 48 4.80 -7.11 1.75
CA LYS A 48 4.18 -6.55 2.95
C LYS A 48 2.82 -7.21 3.21
N ASN A 49 2.10 -6.71 4.22
CA ASN A 49 0.85 -7.31 4.69
C ASN A 49 -0.16 -7.60 3.57
N SER A 50 -0.45 -6.62 2.70
CA SER A 50 -1.45 -6.80 1.65
C SER A 50 -1.12 -7.93 0.67
N ALA A 51 0.17 -8.08 0.29
CA ALA A 51 0.59 -9.16 -0.59
C ALA A 51 0.52 -10.53 0.10
N VAL A 52 0.90 -10.60 1.38
CA VAL A 52 0.84 -11.82 2.17
C VAL A 52 -0.61 -12.24 2.43
N GLU A 53 -1.48 -11.29 2.82
CA GLU A 53 -2.92 -11.53 3.02
C GLU A 53 -3.56 -12.04 1.72
N ALA A 54 -3.33 -11.35 0.59
CA ALA A 54 -3.86 -11.77 -0.71
C ALA A 54 -3.37 -13.16 -1.12
N ALA A 55 -2.08 -13.46 -0.96
CA ALA A 55 -1.52 -14.77 -1.29
C ALA A 55 -2.18 -15.90 -0.46
N LEU A 56 -2.40 -15.68 0.83
CA LEU A 56 -3.07 -16.65 1.71
C LEU A 56 -4.54 -16.82 1.36
N GLU A 57 -5.26 -15.74 1.07
CA GLU A 57 -6.67 -15.80 0.67
C GLU A 57 -6.85 -16.50 -0.69
N LEU A 58 -6.01 -16.17 -1.67
CA LEU A 58 -6.00 -16.84 -2.98
C LEU A 58 -5.70 -18.33 -2.87
N PHE A 59 -4.71 -18.71 -2.07
CA PHE A 59 -4.40 -20.10 -1.80
C PHE A 59 -5.60 -20.83 -1.19
N ARG A 60 -6.23 -20.26 -0.16
CA ARG A 60 -7.43 -20.84 0.49
C ARG A 60 -8.62 -20.95 -0.46
N ALA A 61 -8.71 -20.05 -1.43
CA ALA A 61 -9.73 -20.08 -2.49
C ALA A 61 -9.40 -21.06 -3.62
N GLY A 62 -8.27 -21.78 -3.56
CA GLY A 62 -7.89 -22.82 -4.54
C GLY A 62 -7.16 -22.29 -5.77
N ALA A 63 -6.58 -21.10 -5.72
CA ALA A 63 -5.66 -20.61 -6.76
C ALA A 63 -4.26 -21.24 -6.63
N ARG A 64 -3.55 -21.38 -7.75
CA ARG A 64 -2.11 -21.69 -7.76
C ARG A 64 -1.32 -20.39 -7.64
N VAL A 65 -0.80 -20.12 -6.46
CA VAL A 65 -0.21 -18.81 -6.12
C VAL A 65 1.31 -18.85 -6.23
N THR A 66 1.87 -17.85 -6.92
CA THR A 66 3.30 -17.55 -6.89
C THR A 66 3.50 -16.13 -6.34
N LEU A 67 4.18 -16.02 -5.19
CA LEU A 67 4.54 -14.74 -4.57
C LEU A 67 5.92 -14.29 -5.08
N VAL A 68 6.01 -13.05 -5.57
CA VAL A 68 7.26 -12.41 -6.03
C VAL A 68 7.61 -11.29 -5.08
N ASN A 69 8.75 -11.40 -4.41
CA ASN A 69 9.25 -10.39 -3.48
C ASN A 69 10.67 -9.95 -3.88
N ARG A 70 10.87 -8.65 -4.08
CA ARG A 70 12.19 -8.08 -4.41
C ARG A 70 13.23 -8.20 -3.28
N HIS A 71 12.79 -8.43 -2.04
CA HIS A 71 13.65 -8.67 -0.90
C HIS A 71 13.88 -10.16 -0.71
N THR A 72 14.99 -10.51 -0.07
CA THR A 72 15.38 -11.90 0.22
C THR A 72 14.52 -12.58 1.29
N GLU A 73 13.74 -11.80 2.03
CA GLU A 73 12.85 -12.26 3.10
C GLU A 73 11.64 -11.33 3.25
N PHE A 74 10.66 -11.75 4.03
CA PHE A 74 9.56 -10.89 4.44
C PHE A 74 10.05 -9.82 5.41
N ARG A 75 9.54 -8.60 5.23
CA ARG A 75 9.88 -7.51 6.13
C ARG A 75 9.38 -7.77 7.56
N PRO A 76 10.08 -7.27 8.59
CA PRO A 76 9.64 -7.38 9.98
C PRO A 76 8.26 -6.75 10.25
N THR A 77 7.81 -5.84 9.38
CA THR A 77 6.51 -5.17 9.45
C THR A 77 5.33 -6.05 9.00
N VAL A 78 5.59 -7.27 8.49
CA VAL A 78 4.53 -8.25 8.25
C VAL A 78 3.97 -8.70 9.59
N LYS A 79 2.65 -8.64 9.73
CA LYS A 79 1.93 -8.96 10.97
C LYS A 79 2.33 -10.34 11.48
N TYR A 80 2.59 -10.45 12.78
CA TYR A 80 3.13 -11.65 13.41
C TYR A 80 2.25 -12.90 13.27
N TRP A 81 0.95 -12.73 13.00
CA TRP A 81 0.04 -13.86 12.76
C TRP A 81 -0.03 -14.29 11.28
N LEU A 82 0.38 -13.44 10.34
CA LEU A 82 0.41 -13.75 8.91
C LEU A 82 1.71 -14.43 8.50
N LYS A 83 2.83 -13.97 9.07
CA LYS A 83 4.16 -14.42 8.69
C LYS A 83 4.34 -15.93 8.85
N PRO A 84 4.01 -16.56 10.02
CA PRO A 84 4.15 -18.00 10.16
C PRO A 84 3.28 -18.82 9.21
N ASP A 85 2.06 -18.35 8.90
CA ASP A 85 1.16 -19.07 8.00
C ASP A 85 1.72 -19.10 6.57
N ILE A 86 2.09 -17.94 6.02
CA ILE A 86 2.66 -17.88 4.66
C ILE A 86 3.98 -18.65 4.54
N GLU A 87 4.86 -18.56 5.55
CA GLU A 87 6.13 -19.30 5.58
C GLU A 87 5.90 -20.81 5.61
N ASN A 88 4.91 -21.30 6.36
CA ASN A 88 4.53 -22.70 6.38
C ASN A 88 3.96 -23.17 5.03
N ARG A 89 3.12 -22.36 4.37
CA ARG A 89 2.60 -22.68 3.04
C ARG A 89 3.70 -22.76 1.98
N ILE A 90 4.66 -21.83 2.04
CA ILE A 90 5.82 -21.83 1.16
C ILE A 90 6.69 -23.07 1.42
N LYS A 91 6.98 -23.40 2.68
CA LYS A 91 7.76 -24.57 3.07
C LYS A 91 7.09 -25.90 2.65
N ALA A 92 5.76 -25.95 2.69
CA ALA A 92 4.97 -27.10 2.25
C ALA A 92 4.85 -27.19 0.71
N GLY A 93 5.31 -26.19 -0.03
CA GLY A 93 5.16 -26.13 -1.50
C GLY A 93 3.75 -25.78 -1.97
N GLU A 94 2.87 -25.35 -1.07
CA GLU A 94 1.48 -24.99 -1.36
C GLU A 94 1.35 -23.58 -1.98
N VAL A 95 2.29 -22.70 -1.66
CA VAL A 95 2.49 -21.37 -2.27
C VAL A 95 3.91 -21.31 -2.79
N ALA A 96 4.08 -21.05 -4.08
CA ALA A 96 5.41 -20.81 -4.63
C ALA A 96 5.89 -19.40 -4.26
N ALA A 97 7.20 -19.23 -4.03
CA ALA A 97 7.76 -17.92 -3.74
C ALA A 97 9.08 -17.68 -4.51
N ARG A 98 9.27 -16.42 -4.92
CA ARG A 98 10.50 -15.94 -5.55
C ARG A 98 10.97 -14.72 -4.75
N PHE A 99 11.91 -14.95 -3.85
CA PHE A 99 12.57 -13.91 -3.06
C PHE A 99 13.79 -13.35 -3.81
N GLY A 100 14.11 -12.08 -3.57
CA GLY A 100 15.18 -11.39 -4.30
C GLY A 100 14.88 -11.23 -5.79
N ALA A 101 13.63 -11.39 -6.21
CA ALA A 101 13.22 -11.36 -7.61
C ALA A 101 12.51 -10.05 -7.96
N THR A 102 12.78 -9.53 -9.16
CA THR A 102 12.15 -8.33 -9.69
C THR A 102 11.42 -8.61 -10.99
N VAL A 103 10.23 -8.05 -11.14
CA VAL A 103 9.46 -8.18 -12.38
C VAL A 103 10.15 -7.39 -13.48
N ARG A 104 10.28 -7.99 -14.64
CA ARG A 104 10.81 -7.39 -15.87
C ARG A 104 9.72 -7.01 -16.86
N ARG A 105 8.72 -7.88 -16.97
CA ARG A 105 7.64 -7.74 -17.96
C ARG A 105 6.44 -8.60 -17.55
N ILE A 106 5.26 -8.15 -17.93
CA ILE A 106 3.99 -8.88 -17.78
C ILE A 106 3.42 -9.11 -19.19
N ASP A 107 3.11 -10.35 -19.50
CA ASP A 107 2.48 -10.77 -20.75
C ASP A 107 1.08 -11.33 -20.47
N PRO A 108 0.21 -11.57 -21.46
CA PRO A 108 -1.18 -11.98 -21.22
C PRO A 108 -1.36 -13.27 -20.41
N ARG A 109 -0.35 -14.12 -20.33
CA ARG A 109 -0.40 -15.40 -19.61
C ARG A 109 0.85 -15.72 -18.79
N GLU A 110 1.80 -14.83 -18.73
CA GLU A 110 3.04 -15.05 -17.99
C GLU A 110 3.61 -13.74 -17.43
N VAL A 111 4.39 -13.88 -16.37
CA VAL A 111 5.21 -12.80 -15.80
C VAL A 111 6.67 -13.23 -15.90
N THR A 112 7.50 -12.41 -16.52
CA THR A 112 8.95 -12.61 -16.53
C THR A 112 9.57 -11.87 -15.34
N VAL A 113 10.31 -12.63 -14.53
CA VAL A 113 11.02 -12.11 -13.36
C VAL A 113 12.53 -12.34 -13.50
N LEU A 114 13.32 -11.37 -13.06
CA LEU A 114 14.76 -11.52 -12.88
C LEU A 114 15.00 -12.06 -11.47
N LEU A 115 15.61 -13.23 -11.38
CA LEU A 115 16.00 -13.87 -10.13
C LEU A 115 17.28 -13.24 -9.55
N ALA A 116 17.56 -13.51 -8.27
CA ALA A 116 18.75 -13.02 -7.58
C ALA A 116 20.09 -13.51 -8.21
N ASP A 117 20.06 -14.62 -8.91
CA ASP A 117 21.22 -15.17 -9.63
C ASP A 117 21.42 -14.59 -11.05
N GLY A 118 20.59 -13.61 -11.43
CA GLY A 118 20.67 -12.93 -12.73
C GLY A 118 19.96 -13.64 -13.88
N ARG A 119 19.29 -14.76 -13.64
CA ARG A 119 18.51 -15.48 -14.66
C ARG A 119 17.09 -14.93 -14.73
N ASP A 120 16.53 -14.90 -15.93
CA ASP A 120 15.12 -14.68 -16.13
C ASP A 120 14.34 -15.99 -15.96
N GLU A 121 13.21 -15.91 -15.23
CA GLU A 121 12.23 -16.99 -15.09
C GLU A 121 10.86 -16.50 -15.56
N ARG A 122 10.12 -17.37 -16.27
CA ARG A 122 8.74 -17.12 -16.68
C ARG A 122 7.78 -17.85 -15.73
N LEU A 123 6.86 -17.11 -15.16
CA LEU A 123 5.83 -17.60 -14.25
C LEU A 123 4.49 -17.56 -14.95
N ALA A 124 3.75 -18.67 -14.97
CA ALA A 124 2.38 -18.69 -15.49
C ALA A 124 1.50 -17.73 -14.70
N ALA A 125 0.67 -16.95 -15.37
CA ALA A 125 -0.17 -15.94 -14.77
C ALA A 125 -1.45 -15.70 -15.57
N ASP A 126 -2.58 -16.19 -15.08
CA ASP A 126 -3.90 -15.82 -15.56
C ASP A 126 -4.36 -14.49 -14.92
N ARG A 127 -3.83 -14.18 -13.72
CA ARG A 127 -4.03 -12.91 -12.99
C ARG A 127 -2.74 -12.47 -12.32
N VAL A 128 -2.59 -11.15 -12.23
CA VAL A 128 -1.46 -10.52 -11.53
C VAL A 128 -1.98 -9.50 -10.53
N TYR A 129 -1.57 -9.63 -9.28
CA TYR A 129 -1.82 -8.63 -8.24
C TYR A 129 -0.52 -7.91 -7.89
N ALA A 130 -0.36 -6.68 -8.37
CA ALA A 130 0.81 -5.83 -8.07
C ALA A 130 0.58 -5.03 -6.78
N LEU A 131 0.74 -5.68 -5.62
CA LEU A 131 0.47 -5.12 -4.29
C LEU A 131 1.71 -4.44 -3.71
N THR A 132 2.20 -3.46 -4.43
CA THR A 132 3.44 -2.71 -4.17
C THR A 132 3.27 -1.54 -3.20
N GLY A 133 2.02 -1.30 -2.76
CA GLY A 133 1.61 -0.18 -1.92
C GLY A 133 1.15 1.02 -2.74
N TYR A 134 0.85 2.10 -2.03
CA TYR A 134 0.26 3.32 -2.58
C TYR A 134 1.00 4.54 -2.06
N HIS A 135 0.72 5.70 -2.65
CA HIS A 135 1.23 6.99 -2.20
C HIS A 135 0.15 8.09 -2.32
N PRO A 136 0.26 9.20 -1.57
CA PRO A 136 -0.61 10.37 -1.77
C PRO A 136 -0.48 10.96 -3.17
N ASP A 137 -1.48 11.76 -3.57
CA ASP A 137 -1.41 12.54 -4.82
C ASP A 137 -0.41 13.70 -4.69
N PHE A 138 0.86 13.38 -4.87
CA PHE A 138 1.93 14.39 -4.82
C PHE A 138 1.83 15.43 -5.94
N ASP A 139 1.20 15.11 -7.06
CA ASP A 139 1.04 16.05 -8.16
C ASP A 139 -0.03 17.09 -7.86
N LEU A 140 -1.10 16.70 -7.16
CA LEU A 140 -2.06 17.65 -6.61
C LEU A 140 -1.37 18.61 -5.64
N PHE A 141 -0.52 18.10 -4.73
CA PHE A 141 0.16 18.95 -3.75
C PHE A 141 1.09 19.96 -4.43
N ARG A 142 1.87 19.53 -5.43
CA ARG A 142 2.73 20.44 -6.21
C ARG A 142 1.93 21.49 -6.97
N ARG A 143 0.81 21.10 -7.59
CA ARG A 143 -0.08 22.05 -8.32
C ARG A 143 -0.70 23.10 -7.41
N ILE A 144 -0.94 22.78 -6.15
CA ILE A 144 -1.42 23.74 -5.13
C ILE A 144 -0.27 24.64 -4.66
N GLY A 145 0.98 24.28 -4.90
CA GLY A 145 2.17 24.98 -4.45
C GLY A 145 2.69 24.51 -3.09
N ILE A 146 2.27 23.33 -2.63
CA ILE A 146 2.77 22.74 -1.39
C ILE A 146 4.18 22.21 -1.63
N GLU A 147 5.12 22.65 -0.80
CA GLU A 147 6.50 22.18 -0.82
C GLU A 147 6.58 20.78 -0.22
N LEU A 148 7.30 19.90 -0.92
CA LEU A 148 7.53 18.53 -0.50
C LEU A 148 9.02 18.31 -0.27
N ASP A 149 9.36 17.62 0.80
CA ASP A 149 10.73 17.15 1.03
C ASP A 149 11.19 16.27 -0.15
N PRO A 150 12.34 16.53 -0.75
CA PRO A 150 12.78 15.83 -1.97
C PRO A 150 13.00 14.33 -1.78
N GLN A 151 13.36 13.88 -0.59
CA GLN A 151 13.70 12.48 -0.30
C GLN A 151 12.48 11.69 0.17
N THR A 152 11.71 12.27 1.09
CA THR A 152 10.59 11.59 1.76
C THR A 152 9.23 11.92 1.15
N SER A 153 9.17 12.96 0.32
CA SER A 153 7.94 13.57 -0.20
C SER A 153 6.96 14.00 0.90
N ARG A 154 7.46 14.25 2.11
CA ARG A 154 6.63 14.83 3.19
C ARG A 154 6.29 16.26 2.86
N PRO A 155 5.02 16.66 2.99
CA PRO A 155 4.64 18.06 2.85
C PRO A 155 5.25 18.89 3.96
N HIS A 156 5.70 20.08 3.61
CA HIS A 156 6.20 21.07 4.57
C HIS A 156 5.02 21.63 5.34
N CYS A 157 4.87 21.25 6.59
CA CYS A 157 3.79 21.69 7.46
C CYS A 157 4.33 22.13 8.81
N ASP A 158 3.70 23.15 9.39
CA ASP A 158 3.87 23.50 10.78
C ASP A 158 3.40 22.33 11.67
N PRO A 159 4.21 21.85 12.63
CA PRO A 159 3.89 20.64 13.41
C PRO A 159 2.70 20.83 14.37
N ASP A 160 2.41 22.09 14.76
CA ASP A 160 1.38 22.40 15.74
C ASP A 160 0.02 22.71 15.09
N THR A 161 0.02 23.28 13.87
CA THR A 161 -1.19 23.69 13.17
C THR A 161 -1.47 22.87 11.91
N LEU A 162 -0.50 22.10 11.44
CA LEU A 162 -0.53 21.37 10.16
C LEU A 162 -0.78 22.28 8.94
N GLU A 163 -0.55 23.58 9.10
CA GLU A 163 -0.59 24.55 7.99
C GLU A 163 0.65 24.34 7.12
N THR A 164 0.43 24.31 5.80
CA THR A 164 1.51 24.17 4.82
C THR A 164 2.22 25.50 4.59
N ASN A 165 3.27 25.50 3.74
CA ASN A 165 3.85 26.75 3.23
C ASN A 165 2.83 27.61 2.47
N VAL A 166 1.69 27.06 2.04
CA VAL A 166 0.59 27.80 1.40
C VAL A 166 -0.40 28.22 2.47
N ARG A 167 -0.46 29.54 2.74
CA ARG A 167 -1.30 30.11 3.79
C ARG A 167 -2.76 29.70 3.69
N GLY A 168 -3.31 29.21 4.80
CA GLY A 168 -4.70 28.75 4.89
C GLY A 168 -4.94 27.35 4.37
N VAL A 169 -3.88 26.64 3.89
CA VAL A 169 -3.95 25.24 3.45
C VAL A 169 -3.32 24.35 4.51
N HIS A 170 -4.10 23.42 5.05
CA HIS A 170 -3.69 22.48 6.08
C HIS A 170 -3.76 21.04 5.55
N MET A 171 -2.93 20.15 6.10
CA MET A 171 -2.91 18.74 5.76
C MET A 171 -3.31 17.91 6.97
N ALA A 172 -4.04 16.80 6.76
CA ALA A 172 -4.46 15.91 7.84
C ALA A 172 -4.40 14.44 7.44
N GLY A 173 -4.14 13.57 8.42
CA GLY A 173 -4.10 12.12 8.23
C GLY A 173 -2.86 11.63 7.51
N SER A 174 -2.97 10.46 6.87
CA SER A 174 -1.85 9.72 6.28
C SER A 174 -1.04 10.48 5.22
N ILE A 175 -1.63 11.49 4.59
CA ILE A 175 -0.93 12.31 3.59
C ILE A 175 0.21 13.16 4.17
N THR A 176 0.21 13.39 5.48
CA THR A 176 1.28 14.13 6.18
C THR A 176 2.59 13.34 6.27
N ALA A 177 2.53 12.01 6.09
CA ALA A 177 3.70 11.13 6.19
C ALA A 177 4.50 11.00 4.87
N GLY A 178 4.07 11.65 3.79
CA GLY A 178 4.73 11.52 2.49
C GLY A 178 4.73 10.07 2.00
N ARG A 179 5.90 9.51 1.69
CA ARG A 179 6.04 8.10 1.27
C ARG A 179 5.95 7.10 2.43
N ALA A 180 6.09 7.54 3.67
CA ALA A 180 6.06 6.69 4.87
C ALA A 180 4.64 6.54 5.43
N ILE A 181 3.67 6.25 4.56
CA ILE A 181 2.24 6.17 4.88
C ILE A 181 1.89 5.27 6.06
N SER A 182 2.75 4.30 6.39
CA SER A 182 2.57 3.40 7.53
C SER A 182 2.92 4.01 8.89
N GLU A 183 3.31 5.28 8.95
CA GLU A 183 3.59 6.00 10.20
C GLU A 183 2.35 6.72 10.74
N VAL A 184 1.34 6.99 9.89
CA VAL A 184 0.12 7.69 10.28
C VAL A 184 -1.08 6.77 10.14
N PHE A 185 -1.70 6.47 11.27
CA PHE A 185 -2.91 5.66 11.41
C PHE A 185 -4.03 6.52 12.00
N ILE A 186 -5.24 5.94 12.09
CA ILE A 186 -6.40 6.62 12.71
C ILE A 186 -6.08 7.03 14.14
N GLU A 187 -5.34 6.20 14.88
CA GLU A 187 -5.02 6.41 16.30
C GLU A 187 -4.22 7.70 16.55
N ASN A 188 -3.29 8.05 15.67
CA ASN A 188 -2.50 9.28 15.79
C ASN A 188 -3.03 10.43 14.94
N GLY A 189 -3.56 10.17 13.75
CA GLY A 189 -4.13 11.19 12.86
C GLY A 189 -5.46 11.80 13.35
N ARG A 190 -6.16 11.14 14.27
CA ARG A 190 -7.42 11.67 14.84
C ARG A 190 -7.27 13.00 15.57
N PHE A 191 -6.06 13.35 16.00
CA PHE A 191 -5.76 14.59 16.69
C PHE A 191 -5.46 15.77 15.76
N ASP A 192 -5.35 15.51 14.45
CA ASP A 192 -5.03 16.56 13.48
C ASP A 192 -6.12 17.64 13.43
N GLY A 193 -7.38 17.25 13.65
CA GLY A 193 -8.48 18.22 13.76
C GLY A 193 -8.32 19.21 14.92
N GLU A 194 -7.81 18.75 16.05
CA GLU A 194 -7.54 19.63 17.21
C GLU A 194 -6.41 20.60 16.94
N LYS A 195 -5.38 20.16 16.23
CA LYS A 195 -4.26 21.01 15.79
C LYS A 195 -4.73 22.12 14.84
N ILE A 196 -5.61 21.78 13.89
CA ILE A 196 -6.08 22.72 12.86
C ILE A 196 -7.12 23.70 13.40
N PHE A 197 -8.04 23.25 14.26
CA PHE A 197 -9.21 24.03 14.68
C PHE A 197 -9.24 24.39 16.17
N GLY A 198 -8.32 23.86 16.98
CA GLY A 198 -8.35 23.90 18.43
C GLY A 198 -9.19 22.76 19.01
N ALA A 199 -9.05 22.50 20.30
CA ALA A 199 -9.82 21.48 20.99
C ALA A 199 -11.34 21.78 20.89
N PRO A 200 -12.19 20.78 20.61
CA PRO A 200 -13.63 20.99 20.60
C PRO A 200 -14.10 21.45 21.99
N PRO A 201 -15.11 22.34 22.07
CA PRO A 201 -15.66 22.74 23.35
C PRO A 201 -16.12 21.49 24.11
N ALA A 202 -15.84 21.46 25.42
CA ALA A 202 -16.25 20.34 26.28
C ALA A 202 -17.75 20.06 26.06
N ARG A 203 -18.07 18.86 25.56
CA ARG A 203 -19.47 18.45 25.45
C ARG A 203 -20.03 18.38 26.88
N ASN A 204 -20.93 19.29 27.25
CA ASN A 204 -21.77 19.12 28.42
C ASN A 204 -22.50 17.79 28.26
N ARG A 205 -22.02 16.73 28.90
CA ARG A 205 -22.83 15.53 29.10
C ARG A 205 -24.06 15.98 29.89
N PRO A 206 -25.29 15.80 29.39
CA PRO A 206 -26.43 16.05 30.24
C PRO A 206 -26.25 15.18 31.48
N ALA A 207 -26.32 15.80 32.65
CA ALA A 207 -26.29 15.11 33.93
C ALA A 207 -27.31 13.96 33.85
N GLY A 208 -26.83 12.75 34.08
CA GLY A 208 -27.70 11.57 34.06
C GLY A 208 -28.91 11.83 34.93
N ARG A 209 -30.08 11.59 34.40
CA ARG A 209 -31.31 11.53 35.23
C ARG A 209 -31.15 10.38 36.20
N PRO A 210 -31.55 10.56 37.46
CA PRO A 210 -31.48 9.54 38.51
C PRO A 210 -32.32 8.31 38.17
#